data_1c53aa39fbd957de169f98d6eee73d9f
#
_entry.id   1c53aa39fbd957de169f98d6eee73d9f
#
_cell.length_a   1.000
_cell.length_b   1.000
_cell.length_c   1.000
_cell.angle_alpha   90.00
_cell.angle_beta   90.00
_cell.angle_gamma   90.00
#
_symmetry.space_group_name_H-M   'P 1'
#
loop_
_entity.id
_entity.type
_entity.pdbx_description
1 polymer ?
#
loop_
_entity_poly.entity_id
_entity_poly.type
_entity_poly.pdbx_seq_one_letter_code
_entity_poly.pdbx_strand_id
1 'polypeptide(L)'
;MAEALPSVLVPGLTCSARLYAEQIPALWRFGPVMVADHTRDDSMAAIARRILTAAPPRFALAGLSMGGYIAFEIMRQAPERVAKLALLDTGARAETPEQTERRKAPIALAKSGRYGEVADIAFPLYVHRSRHNDTALKQLVRTMAQETGVEAFLRQQQAIMSRPDSRPGLA
;
A
#
# COMPACT_ATOMS: atom_id res chain seq x y z
N MET A 1 22.56 -24.41 -3.46
CA MET A 1 22.07 -23.07 -3.82
C MET A 1 20.90 -22.77 -2.89
N ALA A 2 20.82 -21.56 -2.32
CA ALA A 2 19.62 -21.18 -1.54
C ALA A 2 18.40 -21.20 -2.49
N GLU A 3 17.29 -21.78 -2.03
CA GLU A 3 16.03 -21.81 -2.77
C GLU A 3 15.58 -20.38 -3.08
N ALA A 4 15.20 -20.11 -4.32
CA ALA A 4 14.70 -18.80 -4.73
C ALA A 4 13.41 -18.47 -3.99
N LEU A 5 13.41 -17.38 -3.21
CA LEU A 5 12.23 -16.93 -2.46
C LEU A 5 11.54 -15.78 -3.20
N PRO A 6 10.35 -15.99 -3.75
CA PRO A 6 9.59 -14.92 -4.38
C PRO A 6 9.29 -13.77 -3.40
N SER A 7 9.25 -12.55 -3.92
CA SER A 7 8.88 -11.35 -3.15
C SER A 7 7.52 -10.83 -3.59
N VAL A 8 6.63 -10.54 -2.63
CA VAL A 8 5.35 -9.86 -2.84
C VAL A 8 5.44 -8.47 -2.21
N LEU A 9 5.32 -7.44 -3.03
CA LEU A 9 5.41 -6.04 -2.65
C LEU A 9 4.02 -5.41 -2.68
N VAL A 10 3.57 -4.84 -1.58
CA VAL A 10 2.25 -4.23 -1.46
C VAL A 10 2.39 -2.72 -1.34
N PRO A 11 1.93 -1.95 -2.36
CA PRO A 11 2.07 -0.49 -2.38
C PRO A 11 1.21 0.21 -1.32
N GLY A 12 1.50 1.50 -1.11
CA GLY A 12 0.71 2.39 -0.28
C GLY A 12 -0.55 2.92 -0.99
N LEU A 13 -1.32 3.74 -0.26
CA LEU A 13 -2.47 4.47 -0.79
C LEU A 13 -2.07 5.27 -2.04
N THR A 14 -2.85 5.18 -3.11
CA THR A 14 -2.61 5.85 -4.41
C THR A 14 -1.29 5.50 -5.10
N CYS A 15 -0.59 4.48 -4.62
CA CYS A 15 0.65 4.04 -5.26
C CYS A 15 0.40 2.90 -6.24
N SER A 16 1.15 2.91 -7.35
CA SER A 16 1.22 1.82 -8.32
C SER A 16 2.53 1.04 -8.20
N ALA A 17 2.78 0.10 -9.12
CA ALA A 17 4.02 -0.65 -9.18
C ALA A 17 5.28 0.24 -9.33
N ARG A 18 5.13 1.47 -9.80
CA ARG A 18 6.22 2.46 -9.92
C ARG A 18 6.89 2.77 -8.59
N LEU A 19 6.16 2.61 -7.46
CA LEU A 19 6.72 2.79 -6.13
C LEU A 19 7.99 1.95 -5.90
N TYR A 20 8.01 0.76 -6.47
CA TYR A 20 9.09 -0.22 -6.26
C TYR A 20 10.03 -0.37 -7.46
N ALA A 21 9.93 0.50 -8.47
CA ALA A 21 10.70 0.39 -9.72
C ALA A 21 12.22 0.28 -9.47
N GLU A 22 12.74 1.06 -8.52
CA GLU A 22 14.16 1.07 -8.18
C GLU A 22 14.61 -0.15 -7.34
N GLN A 23 13.68 -0.78 -6.61
CA GLN A 23 13.98 -1.92 -5.74
C GLN A 23 13.88 -3.26 -6.48
N ILE A 24 13.01 -3.36 -7.48
CA ILE A 24 12.74 -4.60 -8.22
C ILE A 24 14.01 -5.22 -8.81
N PRO A 25 14.90 -4.49 -9.51
CA PRO A 25 16.11 -5.08 -10.06
C PRO A 25 17.03 -5.71 -9.00
N ALA A 26 17.13 -5.10 -7.83
CA ALA A 26 17.92 -5.64 -6.72
C ALA A 26 17.29 -6.88 -6.09
N LEU A 27 15.96 -6.99 -6.10
CA LEU A 27 15.23 -8.10 -5.52
C LEU A 27 15.24 -9.35 -6.43
N TRP A 28 15.36 -9.20 -7.75
CA TRP A 28 15.38 -10.33 -8.68
C TRP A 28 16.47 -11.37 -8.40
N ARG A 29 17.57 -10.95 -7.78
CA ARG A 29 18.64 -11.90 -7.40
C ARG A 29 18.22 -12.90 -6.32
N PHE A 30 17.10 -12.65 -5.62
CA PHE A 30 16.55 -13.53 -4.58
C PHE A 30 15.38 -14.38 -5.07
N GLY A 31 14.77 -14.03 -6.20
CA GLY A 31 13.64 -14.73 -6.79
C GLY A 31 12.69 -13.81 -7.57
N PRO A 32 11.59 -14.35 -8.08
CA PRO A 32 10.56 -13.57 -8.75
C PRO A 32 9.98 -12.47 -7.87
N VAL A 33 9.60 -11.34 -8.47
CA VAL A 33 8.99 -10.20 -7.78
C VAL A 33 7.59 -9.96 -8.33
N MET A 34 6.61 -9.94 -7.44
CA MET A 34 5.23 -9.58 -7.70
C MET A 34 4.91 -8.26 -7.00
N VAL A 35 4.36 -7.28 -7.70
CA VAL A 35 3.72 -6.12 -7.09
C VAL A 35 2.22 -6.39 -7.03
N ALA A 36 1.65 -6.33 -5.83
CA ALA A 36 0.26 -6.72 -5.59
C ALA A 36 -0.73 -5.65 -6.07
N ASP A 37 -1.84 -6.10 -6.69
CA ASP A 37 -3.00 -5.26 -6.99
C ASP A 37 -3.87 -5.12 -5.72
N HIS A 38 -3.97 -3.90 -5.22
CA HIS A 38 -4.75 -3.52 -4.03
C HIS A 38 -5.84 -2.48 -4.35
N THR A 39 -6.28 -2.45 -5.62
CA THR A 39 -7.16 -1.40 -6.14
C THR A 39 -8.64 -1.81 -6.23
N ARG A 40 -8.96 -3.11 -6.08
CA ARG A 40 -10.26 -3.67 -6.47
C ARG A 40 -11.26 -3.84 -5.33
N ASP A 41 -10.80 -3.91 -4.10
CA ASP A 41 -11.64 -4.20 -2.93
C ASP A 41 -11.60 -3.03 -1.93
N ASP A 42 -12.60 -2.96 -1.06
CA ASP A 42 -12.84 -1.87 -0.10
C ASP A 42 -12.65 -2.27 1.37
N SER A 43 -12.07 -3.44 1.61
CA SER A 43 -11.67 -3.88 2.95
C SER A 43 -10.31 -4.57 2.93
N MET A 44 -9.53 -4.43 4.02
CA MET A 44 -8.21 -5.06 4.14
C MET A 44 -8.30 -6.58 3.97
N ALA A 45 -9.34 -7.20 4.52
CA ALA A 45 -9.55 -8.65 4.43
C ALA A 45 -9.79 -9.12 2.98
N ALA A 46 -10.56 -8.38 2.19
CA ALA A 46 -10.82 -8.73 0.79
C ALA A 46 -9.58 -8.50 -0.08
N ILE A 47 -8.86 -7.38 0.14
CA ILE A 47 -7.60 -7.10 -0.56
C ILE A 47 -6.58 -8.21 -0.28
N ALA A 48 -6.37 -8.57 0.99
CA ALA A 48 -5.44 -9.62 1.39
C ALA A 48 -5.79 -10.97 0.74
N ARG A 49 -7.06 -11.35 0.74
CA ARG A 49 -7.55 -12.58 0.13
C ARG A 49 -7.28 -12.63 -1.38
N ARG A 50 -7.51 -11.50 -2.09
CA ARG A 50 -7.21 -11.37 -3.51
C ARG A 50 -5.71 -11.51 -3.78
N ILE A 51 -4.87 -10.86 -2.98
CA ILE A 51 -3.41 -10.97 -3.10
C ILE A 51 -2.96 -12.41 -2.87
N LEU A 52 -3.46 -13.08 -1.82
CA LEU A 52 -3.13 -14.46 -1.51
C LEU A 52 -3.54 -15.44 -2.62
N THR A 53 -4.62 -15.16 -3.35
CA THR A 53 -5.03 -15.98 -4.50
C THR A 53 -4.01 -15.93 -5.64
N ALA A 54 -3.36 -14.78 -5.85
CA ALA A 54 -2.39 -14.57 -6.93
C ALA A 54 -0.93 -14.83 -6.50
N ALA A 55 -0.66 -14.77 -5.19
CA ALA A 55 0.70 -14.88 -4.66
C ALA A 55 1.23 -16.32 -4.74
N PRO A 56 2.56 -16.49 -4.85
CA PRO A 56 3.21 -17.81 -4.74
C PRO A 56 2.85 -18.51 -3.42
N PRO A 57 2.98 -19.86 -3.34
CA PRO A 57 2.66 -20.61 -2.12
C PRO A 57 3.44 -20.13 -0.88
N ARG A 58 4.70 -19.71 -1.05
CA ARG A 58 5.57 -19.18 0.00
C ARG A 58 6.37 -18.00 -0.54
N PHE A 59 6.46 -16.88 0.20
CA PHE A 59 7.06 -15.63 -0.26
C PHE A 59 7.61 -14.77 0.87
N ALA A 60 8.49 -13.82 0.50
CA ALA A 60 8.82 -12.66 1.33
C ALA A 60 7.78 -11.57 1.06
N LEU A 61 7.21 -10.97 2.10
CA LEU A 61 6.19 -9.93 2.03
C LEU A 61 6.77 -8.58 2.44
N ALA A 62 6.56 -7.55 1.63
CA ALA A 62 6.88 -6.17 2.01
C ALA A 62 5.67 -5.27 1.78
N GLY A 63 5.30 -4.46 2.78
CA GLY A 63 4.18 -3.53 2.69
C GLY A 63 4.55 -2.13 3.14
N LEU A 64 4.27 -1.11 2.30
CA LEU A 64 4.49 0.29 2.63
C LEU A 64 3.16 0.94 3.04
N SER A 65 3.12 1.64 4.20
CA SER A 65 1.97 2.42 4.66
C SER A 65 0.68 1.60 4.65
N MET A 66 -0.31 1.89 3.79
CA MET A 66 -1.49 1.05 3.58
C MET A 66 -1.14 -0.40 3.25
N GLY A 67 -0.07 -0.62 2.47
CA GLY A 67 0.43 -1.96 2.18
C GLY A 67 0.85 -2.74 3.43
N GLY A 68 1.28 -2.05 4.47
CA GLY A 68 1.54 -2.65 5.79
C GLY A 68 0.26 -3.08 6.50
N TYR A 69 -0.84 -2.31 6.39
CA TYR A 69 -2.15 -2.74 6.93
C TYR A 69 -2.65 -4.01 6.24
N ILE A 70 -2.45 -4.10 4.93
CA ILE A 70 -2.76 -5.29 4.14
C ILE A 70 -1.84 -6.45 4.54
N ALA A 71 -0.56 -6.19 4.79
CA ALA A 71 0.40 -7.20 5.22
C ALA A 71 0.01 -7.82 6.59
N PHE A 72 -0.48 -7.03 7.55
CA PHE A 72 -1.04 -7.56 8.80
C PHE A 72 -2.22 -8.48 8.55
N GLU A 73 -3.06 -8.15 7.58
CA GLU A 73 -4.21 -8.99 7.23
C GLU A 73 -3.78 -10.28 6.53
N ILE A 74 -2.76 -10.24 5.67
CA ILE A 74 -2.14 -11.43 5.07
C ILE A 74 -1.57 -12.34 6.16
N MET A 75 -0.87 -11.77 7.15
CA MET A 75 -0.35 -12.51 8.31
C MET A 75 -1.46 -13.16 9.15
N ARG A 76 -2.64 -12.54 9.21
CA ARG A 76 -3.81 -13.09 9.92
C ARG A 76 -4.47 -14.24 9.16
N GLN A 77 -4.47 -14.19 7.82
CA GLN A 77 -5.14 -15.17 6.96
C GLN A 77 -4.26 -16.37 6.59
N ALA A 78 -2.95 -16.17 6.43
CA ALA A 78 -2.03 -17.19 5.93
C ALA A 78 -0.57 -16.95 6.40
N PRO A 79 -0.31 -16.94 7.72
CA PRO A 79 1.02 -16.65 8.27
C PRO A 79 2.08 -17.65 7.79
N GLU A 80 1.70 -18.89 7.56
CA GLU A 80 2.58 -19.98 7.11
C GLU A 80 3.16 -19.75 5.70
N ARG A 81 2.51 -18.91 4.91
CA ARG A 81 2.98 -18.55 3.55
C ARG A 81 4.04 -17.45 3.56
N VAL A 82 4.14 -16.68 4.64
CA VAL A 82 5.06 -15.53 4.75
C VAL A 82 6.37 -15.97 5.38
N ALA A 83 7.39 -16.19 4.57
CA ALA A 83 8.71 -16.60 5.04
C ALA A 83 9.50 -15.46 5.68
N LYS A 84 9.28 -14.22 5.23
CA LYS A 84 9.90 -12.99 5.72
C LYS A 84 8.92 -11.84 5.60
N LEU A 85 8.94 -10.91 6.54
CA LEU A 85 8.07 -9.74 6.57
C LEU A 85 8.89 -8.46 6.69
N ALA A 86 8.60 -7.47 5.84
CA ALA A 86 9.09 -6.11 5.94
C ALA A 86 7.91 -5.14 6.01
N LEU A 87 7.85 -4.35 7.07
CA LEU A 87 6.83 -3.33 7.29
C LEU A 87 7.50 -1.96 7.20
N LEU A 88 7.06 -1.14 6.25
CA LEU A 88 7.69 0.12 5.88
C LEU A 88 6.71 1.26 6.15
N ASP A 89 7.11 2.22 6.99
CA ASP A 89 6.35 3.43 7.30
C ASP A 89 4.85 3.17 7.54
N THR A 90 4.55 2.25 8.46
CA THR A 90 3.20 1.77 8.73
C THR A 90 2.92 1.65 10.22
N GLY A 91 1.66 1.44 10.59
CA GLY A 91 1.24 1.26 11.97
C GLY A 91 0.27 0.10 12.13
N ALA A 92 0.24 -0.50 13.33
CA ALA A 92 -0.63 -1.63 13.63
C ALA A 92 -1.99 -1.24 14.24
N ARG A 93 -2.20 0.05 14.56
CA ARG A 93 -3.43 0.52 15.22
C ARG A 93 -4.60 0.62 14.24
N ALA A 94 -5.81 0.43 14.74
CA ALA A 94 -7.03 0.81 14.03
C ALA A 94 -7.02 2.32 13.72
N GLU A 95 -7.86 2.73 12.77
CA GLU A 95 -8.10 4.15 12.47
C GLU A 95 -8.74 4.83 13.68
N THR A 96 -8.28 6.06 14.00
CA THR A 96 -8.92 6.86 15.04
C THR A 96 -10.01 7.77 14.44
N PRO A 97 -10.97 8.27 15.26
CA PRO A 97 -11.96 9.24 14.78
C PRO A 97 -11.33 10.47 14.13
N GLU A 98 -10.23 10.99 14.69
CA GLU A 98 -9.52 12.15 14.16
C GLU A 98 -8.85 11.88 12.83
N GLN A 99 -8.32 10.67 12.64
CA GLN A 99 -7.75 10.22 11.36
C GLN A 99 -8.87 10.09 10.31
N THR A 100 -10.01 9.49 10.68
CA THR A 100 -11.19 9.39 9.81
C THR A 100 -11.67 10.77 9.37
N GLU A 101 -11.71 11.75 10.29
CA GLU A 101 -12.11 13.12 9.96
C GLU A 101 -11.18 13.75 8.91
N ARG A 102 -9.86 13.57 9.07
CA ARG A 102 -8.88 14.10 8.10
C ARG A 102 -9.02 13.49 6.70
N ARG A 103 -9.60 12.29 6.56
CA ARG A 103 -9.83 11.65 5.26
C ARG A 103 -11.03 12.20 4.51
N LYS A 104 -11.96 12.85 5.19
CA LYS A 104 -13.18 13.41 4.55
C LYS A 104 -12.86 14.44 3.48
N ALA A 105 -11.90 15.33 3.73
CA ALA A 105 -11.55 16.38 2.78
C ALA A 105 -11.00 15.83 1.45
N PRO A 106 -9.96 14.96 1.42
CA PRO A 106 -9.49 14.37 0.16
C PRO A 106 -10.54 13.47 -0.51
N ILE A 107 -11.40 12.78 0.25
CA ILE A 107 -12.52 12.01 -0.31
C ILE A 107 -13.54 12.93 -0.99
N ALA A 108 -13.93 14.04 -0.35
CA ALA A 108 -14.86 15.02 -0.93
C ALA A 108 -14.27 15.65 -2.19
N LEU A 109 -12.99 15.99 -2.17
CA LEU A 109 -12.28 16.54 -3.32
C LEU A 109 -12.29 15.54 -4.51
N ALA A 110 -12.01 14.27 -4.25
CA ALA A 110 -12.04 13.23 -5.27
C ALA A 110 -13.45 13.06 -5.86
N LYS A 111 -14.48 13.03 -5.01
CA LYS A 111 -15.89 12.92 -5.44
C LYS A 111 -16.39 14.12 -6.24
N SER A 112 -15.81 15.30 -6.05
CA SER A 112 -16.14 16.51 -6.82
C SER A 112 -15.47 16.58 -8.19
N GLY A 113 -14.79 15.52 -8.64
CA GLY A 113 -14.07 15.49 -9.92
C GLY A 113 -12.66 16.09 -9.87
N ARG A 114 -12.17 16.46 -8.70
CA ARG A 114 -10.86 17.10 -8.48
C ARG A 114 -9.81 16.13 -7.93
N TYR A 115 -9.93 14.85 -8.25
CA TYR A 115 -9.03 13.80 -7.74
C TYR A 115 -7.54 14.08 -8.03
N GLY A 116 -7.24 14.71 -9.19
CA GLY A 116 -5.85 15.06 -9.54
C GLY A 116 -5.15 15.95 -8.51
N GLU A 117 -5.92 16.75 -7.74
CA GLU A 117 -5.36 17.64 -6.71
C GLU A 117 -5.02 16.90 -5.41
N VAL A 118 -5.59 15.72 -5.17
CA VAL A 118 -5.32 14.92 -3.96
C VAL A 118 -3.83 14.59 -3.85
N ALA A 119 -3.20 14.20 -4.96
CA ALA A 119 -1.77 13.88 -5.00
C ALA A 119 -0.90 15.11 -4.71
N ASP A 120 -1.29 16.29 -5.18
CA ASP A 120 -0.56 17.54 -4.96
C ASP A 120 -0.60 18.00 -3.51
N ILE A 121 -1.78 17.91 -2.90
CA ILE A 121 -1.98 18.28 -1.48
C ILE A 121 -1.23 17.31 -0.57
N ALA A 122 -1.21 16.03 -0.93
CA ALA A 122 -0.57 14.99 -0.13
C ALA A 122 0.96 14.94 -0.30
N PHE A 123 1.51 15.39 -1.43
CA PHE A 123 2.93 15.28 -1.76
C PHE A 123 3.87 15.78 -0.64
N PRO A 124 3.67 16.97 -0.04
CA PRO A 124 4.53 17.45 1.04
C PRO A 124 4.51 16.58 2.30
N LEU A 125 3.47 15.75 2.48
CA LEU A 125 3.35 14.82 3.62
C LEU A 125 4.10 13.50 3.36
N TYR A 126 4.40 13.19 2.10
CA TYR A 126 5.02 11.91 1.69
C TYR A 126 6.54 11.99 1.58
N VAL A 127 7.10 13.20 1.49
CA VAL A 127 8.52 13.39 1.23
C VAL A 127 9.16 14.33 2.25
N HIS A 128 10.45 14.15 2.49
CA HIS A 128 11.19 15.05 3.36
C HIS A 128 11.18 16.48 2.79
N ARG A 129 11.16 17.49 3.68
CA ARG A 129 11.09 18.92 3.31
C ARG A 129 12.10 19.36 2.23
N SER A 130 13.29 18.76 2.20
CA SER A 130 14.31 19.06 1.18
C SER A 130 13.91 18.63 -0.24
N ARG A 131 12.86 17.80 -0.37
CA ARG A 131 12.35 17.28 -1.63
C ARG A 131 11.00 17.90 -2.04
N HIS A 132 10.45 18.87 -1.28
CA HIS A 132 9.17 19.51 -1.61
C HIS A 132 9.17 20.20 -2.99
N ASN A 133 10.33 20.66 -3.46
CA ASN A 133 10.50 21.31 -4.77
C ASN A 133 10.97 20.32 -5.86
N ASP A 134 11.03 19.02 -5.58
CA ASP A 134 11.40 18.00 -6.56
C ASP A 134 10.24 17.74 -7.52
N THR A 135 10.29 18.38 -8.68
CA THR A 135 9.24 18.29 -9.70
C THR A 135 9.15 16.89 -10.30
N ALA A 136 10.26 16.17 -10.47
CA ALA A 136 10.28 14.82 -11.01
C ALA A 136 9.60 13.83 -10.05
N LEU A 137 9.93 13.92 -8.76
CA LEU A 137 9.30 13.09 -7.71
C LEU A 137 7.81 13.43 -7.58
N LYS A 138 7.45 14.71 -7.62
CA LYS A 138 6.05 15.13 -7.59
C LYS A 138 5.27 14.57 -8.80
N GLN A 139 5.86 14.61 -9.98
CA GLN A 139 5.25 14.04 -11.17
C GLN A 139 5.09 12.52 -11.07
N LEU A 140 6.06 11.81 -10.49
CA LEU A 140 5.95 10.37 -10.23
C LEU A 140 4.75 10.05 -9.30
N VAL A 141 4.58 10.81 -8.20
CA VAL A 141 3.44 10.65 -7.29
C VAL A 141 2.11 10.89 -8.00
N ARG A 142 2.01 11.94 -8.84
CA ARG A 142 0.83 12.21 -9.66
C ARG A 142 0.52 11.06 -10.63
N THR A 143 1.56 10.54 -11.30
CA THR A 143 1.41 9.43 -12.24
C THR A 143 0.88 8.17 -11.54
N MET A 144 1.42 7.82 -10.37
CA MET A 144 0.93 6.69 -9.59
C MET A 144 -0.54 6.87 -9.16
N ALA A 145 -0.91 8.07 -8.73
CA ALA A 145 -2.30 8.36 -8.38
C ALA A 145 -3.25 8.25 -9.60
N GLN A 146 -2.83 8.74 -10.77
CA GLN A 146 -3.60 8.61 -12.01
C GLN A 146 -3.77 7.13 -12.43
N GLU A 147 -2.70 6.32 -12.33
CA GLU A 147 -2.74 4.88 -12.62
C GLU A 147 -3.66 4.12 -11.64
N THR A 148 -3.69 4.53 -10.38
CA THR A 148 -4.59 3.98 -9.37
C THR A 148 -6.05 4.35 -9.68
N GLY A 149 -6.32 5.60 -9.99
CA GLY A 149 -7.64 6.12 -10.33
C GLY A 149 -8.53 6.43 -9.13
N VAL A 150 -9.56 7.26 -9.38
CA VAL A 150 -10.45 7.78 -8.32
C VAL A 150 -11.25 6.67 -7.62
N GLU A 151 -11.77 5.71 -8.37
CA GLU A 151 -12.58 4.64 -7.82
C GLU A 151 -11.78 3.73 -6.88
N ALA A 152 -10.54 3.41 -7.25
CA ALA A 152 -9.65 2.65 -6.38
C ALA A 152 -9.26 3.46 -5.14
N PHE A 153 -8.97 4.75 -5.28
CA PHE A 153 -8.71 5.63 -4.14
C PHE A 153 -9.86 5.62 -3.13
N LEU A 154 -11.12 5.71 -3.59
CA LEU A 154 -12.29 5.70 -2.71
C LEU A 154 -12.43 4.36 -1.97
N ARG A 155 -12.23 3.22 -2.66
CA ARG A 155 -12.20 1.90 -2.02
C ARG A 155 -11.07 1.77 -1.01
N GLN A 156 -9.87 2.22 -1.35
CA GLN A 156 -8.71 2.21 -0.46
C GLN A 156 -8.95 3.04 0.80
N GLN A 157 -9.57 4.22 0.69
CA GLN A 157 -9.95 5.04 1.85
C GLN A 157 -10.93 4.30 2.75
N GLN A 158 -11.94 3.63 2.17
CA GLN A 158 -12.89 2.83 2.93
C GLN A 158 -12.19 1.67 3.67
N ALA A 159 -11.31 0.95 2.98
CA ALA A 159 -10.53 -0.13 3.58
C ALA A 159 -9.66 0.35 4.75
N ILE A 160 -9.03 1.52 4.61
CA ILE A 160 -8.19 2.10 5.68
C ILE A 160 -9.06 2.48 6.90
N MET A 161 -10.19 3.16 6.68
CA MET A 161 -11.07 3.60 7.77
C MET A 161 -11.68 2.44 8.55
N SER A 162 -11.90 1.30 7.91
CA SER A 162 -12.49 0.10 8.53
C SER A 162 -11.45 -0.92 9.04
N ARG A 163 -10.14 -0.61 8.95
CA ARG A 163 -9.10 -1.57 9.34
C ARG A 163 -9.16 -1.93 10.83
N PRO A 164 -9.00 -3.21 11.17
CA PRO A 164 -8.94 -3.64 12.56
C PRO A 164 -7.63 -3.21 13.23
N ASP A 165 -7.63 -3.22 14.56
CA ASP A 165 -6.40 -3.15 15.35
C ASP A 165 -5.61 -4.46 15.19
N SER A 166 -4.38 -4.35 14.71
CA SER A 166 -3.50 -5.50 14.47
C SER A 166 -2.53 -5.77 15.62
N ARG A 167 -2.47 -4.90 16.63
CA ARG A 167 -1.55 -5.06 17.78
C ARG A 167 -1.74 -6.38 18.54
N PRO A 168 -2.97 -6.89 18.75
CA PRO A 168 -3.15 -8.19 19.42
C PRO A 168 -2.52 -9.37 18.69
N GLY A 169 -2.23 -9.26 17.41
CA GLY A 169 -1.60 -10.30 16.59
C GLY A 169 -0.10 -10.13 16.40
N LEU A 170 0.56 -9.24 17.14
CA LEU A 170 2.01 -9.00 17.03
C LEU A 170 2.84 -9.83 18.05
N ALA A 171 2.21 -10.59 18.92
CA ALA A 171 2.86 -11.41 19.94
C ALA A 171 3.27 -12.78 19.39
#